data_4ccefaf593f9abe3e0b7b9e0e7eb84c3
#
_entry.id   4ccefaf593f9abe3e0b7b9e0e7eb84c3
#
_cell.length_a   1.000
_cell.length_b   1.000
_cell.length_c   1.000
_cell.angle_alpha   90.00
_cell.angle_beta   90.00
_cell.angle_gamma   90.00
#
_symmetry.space_group_name_H-M   'P 1'
#
loop_
_entity.id
_entity.type
_entity.pdbx_description
1 polymer ?
#
loop_
_entity_poly.entity_id
_entity_poly.type
_entity_poly.pdbx_seq_one_letter_code
_entity_poly.pdbx_strand_id
1 'polypeptide(L)'
;MRVLIIGGSGFIGRYLRRQLIQKSGFDVTSTYDSRAPKDTDQSWYSLEITDHHRLDQIFLEVRPNVVVLLAAIADVKTVEMGQERATEVNVDGARQVSRLCTQHHARLIYLSSEYVFRGDRGNYQEDDPPDPNTHYGRT
;
A
#
# COMPACT_ATOMS: atom_id res chain seq x y z
N MET A 1 10.34 12.31 -11.72
CA MET A 1 10.15 11.85 -10.32
C MET A 1 9.74 10.40 -10.36
N ARG A 2 10.50 9.49 -9.72
CA ARG A 2 10.20 8.05 -9.68
C ARG A 2 9.16 7.75 -8.60
N VAL A 3 8.06 7.11 -9.01
CA VAL A 3 6.93 6.75 -8.14
C VAL A 3 6.76 5.23 -8.16
N LEU A 4 6.81 4.61 -6.99
CA LEU A 4 6.49 3.19 -6.81
C LEU A 4 5.11 3.06 -6.20
N ILE A 5 4.19 2.36 -6.88
CA ILE A 5 2.84 2.06 -6.39
C ILE A 5 2.81 0.59 -5.97
N ILE A 6 2.81 0.33 -4.67
CA ILE A 6 2.68 -1.02 -4.11
C ILE A 6 1.18 -1.35 -4.03
N GLY A 7 0.75 -2.38 -4.78
CA GLY A 7 -0.68 -2.69 -4.97
C GLY A 7 -1.30 -1.96 -6.17
N GLY A 8 -0.50 -1.66 -7.21
CA GLY A 8 -0.93 -0.94 -8.40
C GLY A 8 -2.01 -1.63 -9.22
N SER A 9 -2.15 -2.96 -9.13
CA SER A 9 -3.21 -3.73 -9.81
C SER A 9 -4.57 -3.67 -9.11
N GLY A 10 -4.63 -3.16 -7.88
CA GLY A 10 -5.86 -2.97 -7.11
C GLY A 10 -6.77 -1.89 -7.68
N PHE A 11 -7.96 -1.73 -7.08
CA PHE A 11 -8.96 -0.77 -7.56
C PHE A 11 -8.41 0.66 -7.63
N ILE A 12 -7.91 1.20 -6.51
CA ILE A 12 -7.34 2.56 -6.46
C ILE A 12 -6.05 2.64 -7.30
N GLY A 13 -5.18 1.62 -7.19
CA GLY A 13 -3.88 1.59 -7.85
C GLY A 13 -3.96 1.74 -9.36
N ARG A 14 -4.91 1.07 -10.03
CA ARG A 14 -5.13 1.18 -11.47
C ARG A 14 -5.45 2.61 -11.91
N TYR A 15 -6.33 3.28 -11.18
CA TYR A 15 -6.71 4.65 -11.49
C TYR A 15 -5.57 5.63 -11.24
N LEU A 16 -4.89 5.51 -10.11
CA LEU A 16 -3.73 6.35 -9.79
C LEU A 16 -2.63 6.19 -10.83
N ARG A 17 -2.24 4.95 -11.13
CA ARG A 17 -1.24 4.65 -12.16
C ARG A 17 -1.62 5.30 -13.50
N ARG A 18 -2.85 5.07 -13.98
CA ARG A 18 -3.34 5.64 -15.23
C ARG A 18 -3.22 7.16 -15.27
N GLN A 19 -3.56 7.83 -14.17
CA GLN A 19 -3.45 9.30 -14.09
C GLN A 19 -2.00 9.77 -14.11
N LEU A 20 -1.10 9.07 -13.42
CA LEU A 20 0.29 9.47 -13.32
C LEU A 20 1.06 9.25 -14.63
N ILE A 21 0.86 8.13 -15.34
CA ILE A 21 1.56 7.86 -16.61
C ILE A 21 1.17 8.83 -17.74
N GLN A 22 0.00 9.47 -17.63
CA GLN A 22 -0.45 10.48 -18.59
C GLN A 22 0.20 11.85 -18.34
N LYS A 23 0.84 12.05 -17.20
CA LYS A 23 1.49 13.33 -16.83
C LYS A 23 2.98 13.25 -17.09
N SER A 24 3.53 14.25 -17.73
CA SER A 24 4.98 14.38 -17.88
C SER A 24 5.68 14.55 -16.53
N GLY A 25 6.89 14.01 -16.40
CA GLY A 25 7.72 14.17 -15.21
C GLY A 25 7.56 13.05 -14.17
N PHE A 26 6.68 12.07 -14.39
CA PHE A 26 6.56 10.87 -13.55
C PHE A 26 7.07 9.63 -14.29
N ASP A 27 7.94 8.89 -13.62
CA ASP A 27 8.37 7.54 -13.97
C ASP A 27 7.68 6.59 -12.99
N VAL A 28 6.69 5.83 -13.47
CA VAL A 28 5.75 5.10 -12.61
C VAL A 28 5.99 3.61 -12.71
N THR A 29 6.44 3.05 -11.63
CA THR A 29 6.54 1.60 -11.41
C THR A 29 5.43 1.12 -10.48
N SER A 30 4.90 -0.07 -10.73
CA SER A 30 3.79 -0.62 -9.94
C SER A 30 4.02 -2.07 -9.59
N THR A 31 3.39 -2.53 -8.51
CA THR A 31 3.40 -3.94 -8.16
C THR A 31 2.01 -4.57 -8.25
N TYR A 32 2.01 -5.89 -8.45
CA TYR A 32 0.83 -6.75 -8.35
C TYR A 32 1.21 -7.99 -7.53
N ASP A 33 0.23 -8.58 -6.88
CA ASP A 33 0.37 -9.88 -6.22
C ASP A 33 -0.19 -11.00 -7.12
N SER A 34 -1.34 -11.52 -6.84
CA SER A 34 -1.95 -12.67 -7.51
C SER A 34 -2.56 -12.35 -8.88
N ARG A 35 -2.89 -11.09 -9.14
CA ARG A 35 -3.54 -10.65 -10.39
C ARG A 35 -2.61 -9.77 -11.21
N ALA A 36 -1.87 -10.40 -12.13
CA ALA A 36 -1.10 -9.66 -13.11
C ALA A 36 -2.03 -8.80 -13.99
N PRO A 37 -1.69 -7.54 -14.28
CA PRO A 37 -2.41 -6.75 -15.27
C PRO A 37 -2.25 -7.37 -16.65
N LYS A 38 -3.22 -7.10 -17.55
CA LYS A 38 -3.19 -7.68 -18.93
C LYS A 38 -1.99 -7.20 -19.74
N ASP A 39 -1.59 -5.96 -19.52
CA ASP A 39 -0.48 -5.30 -20.22
C ASP A 39 0.66 -5.07 -19.21
N THR A 40 1.41 -6.12 -18.92
CA THR A 40 2.63 -6.01 -18.09
C THR A 40 3.80 -5.64 -18.98
N ASP A 41 4.33 -4.45 -18.76
CA ASP A 41 5.61 -3.99 -19.28
C ASP A 41 6.69 -4.04 -18.19
N GLN A 42 7.90 -3.55 -18.46
CA GLN A 42 9.02 -3.52 -17.51
C GLN A 42 8.75 -2.64 -16.26
N SER A 43 7.65 -1.90 -16.23
CA SER A 43 7.24 -1.08 -15.09
C SER A 43 6.34 -1.80 -14.08
N TRP A 44 6.16 -3.12 -14.25
CA TRP A 44 5.41 -3.97 -13.33
C TRP A 44 6.28 -5.03 -12.68
N TYR A 45 6.15 -5.16 -11.36
CA TYR A 45 6.80 -6.18 -10.55
C TYR A 45 5.77 -7.07 -9.85
N SER A 46 6.00 -8.39 -9.88
CA SER A 46 5.29 -9.29 -8.96
C SER A 46 5.84 -9.10 -7.56
N LEU A 47 4.97 -8.91 -6.58
CA LEU A 47 5.31 -8.70 -5.18
C LEU A 47 4.18 -9.18 -4.27
N GLU A 48 4.48 -10.20 -3.46
CA GLU A 48 3.78 -10.43 -2.20
C GLU A 48 4.45 -9.53 -1.14
N ILE A 49 3.68 -8.65 -0.49
CA ILE A 49 4.25 -7.60 0.38
C ILE A 49 5.02 -8.15 1.60
N THR A 50 4.74 -9.38 2.00
CA THR A 50 5.43 -10.09 3.07
C THR A 50 6.75 -10.74 2.61
N ASP A 51 7.04 -10.78 1.31
CA ASP A 51 8.35 -11.14 0.78
C ASP A 51 9.31 -9.94 0.90
N HIS A 52 9.93 -9.84 2.07
CA HIS A 52 10.84 -8.74 2.40
C HIS A 52 12.05 -8.69 1.46
N HIS A 53 12.58 -9.85 1.05
CA HIS A 53 13.72 -9.90 0.12
C HIS A 53 13.33 -9.33 -1.25
N ARG A 54 12.18 -9.71 -1.78
CA ARG A 54 11.69 -9.18 -3.05
C ARG A 54 11.40 -7.70 -2.97
N LEU A 55 10.85 -7.25 -1.86
CA LEU A 55 10.60 -5.84 -1.61
C LEU A 55 11.90 -5.02 -1.58
N ASP A 56 12.94 -5.50 -0.89
CA ASP A 56 14.27 -4.88 -0.87
C ASP A 56 14.85 -4.76 -2.30
N GLN A 57 14.78 -5.82 -3.12
CA GLN A 57 15.24 -5.80 -4.51
C GLN A 57 14.54 -4.72 -5.33
N ILE A 58 13.20 -4.62 -5.22
CA ILE A 58 12.42 -3.61 -5.96
C ILE A 58 12.86 -2.19 -5.57
N PHE A 59 13.10 -1.94 -4.29
CA PHE A 59 13.58 -0.62 -3.84
C PHE A 59 14.98 -0.28 -4.38
N LEU A 60 15.88 -1.25 -4.45
CA LEU A 60 17.22 -1.08 -5.02
C LEU A 60 17.18 -0.79 -6.53
N GLU A 61 16.30 -1.48 -7.26
CA GLU A 61 16.15 -1.33 -8.72
C GLU A 61 15.44 -0.01 -9.07
N VAL A 62 14.29 0.27 -8.45
CA VAL A 62 13.44 1.42 -8.76
C VAL A 62 14.00 2.73 -8.19
N ARG A 63 14.62 2.67 -7.01
CA ARG A 63 15.10 3.85 -6.24
C ARG A 63 14.03 4.94 -6.18
N PRO A 64 12.84 4.66 -5.62
CA PRO A 64 11.70 5.57 -5.67
C PRO A 64 11.98 6.89 -4.93
N ASN A 65 11.42 7.99 -5.42
CA ASN A 65 11.35 9.24 -4.68
C ASN A 65 10.07 9.29 -3.82
N VAL A 66 9.01 8.63 -4.31
CA VAL A 66 7.71 8.52 -3.64
C VAL A 66 7.24 7.09 -3.74
N VAL A 67 6.75 6.55 -2.64
CA VAL A 67 6.07 5.25 -2.57
C VAL A 67 4.63 5.48 -2.17
N VAL A 68 3.69 4.91 -2.93
CA VAL A 68 2.27 4.91 -2.58
C VAL A 68 1.90 3.48 -2.20
N LEU A 69 1.61 3.26 -0.93
CA LEU A 69 1.23 1.94 -0.40
C LEU A 69 -0.28 1.78 -0.42
N LEU A 70 -0.75 0.90 -1.30
CA LEU A 70 -2.16 0.57 -1.50
C LEU A 70 -2.45 -0.93 -1.31
N ALA A 71 -1.39 -1.74 -1.15
CA ALA A 71 -1.54 -3.16 -0.88
C ALA A 71 -2.02 -3.37 0.56
N ALA A 72 -3.19 -3.94 0.70
CA ALA A 72 -3.79 -4.30 1.98
C ALA A 72 -4.88 -5.35 1.78
N ILE A 73 -5.18 -6.13 2.81
CA ILE A 73 -6.44 -6.87 2.93
C ILE A 73 -7.46 -5.90 3.53
N ALA A 74 -8.36 -5.34 2.69
CA ALA A 74 -9.28 -4.26 3.07
C ALA A 74 -10.73 -4.73 3.29
N ASP A 75 -11.05 -5.99 2.97
CA ASP A 75 -12.37 -6.55 3.26
C ASP A 75 -12.46 -6.95 4.73
N VAL A 76 -13.31 -6.26 5.49
CA VAL A 76 -13.46 -6.43 6.94
C VAL A 76 -13.75 -7.88 7.31
N LYS A 77 -14.65 -8.55 6.58
CA LYS A 77 -14.99 -9.95 6.86
C LYS A 77 -13.79 -10.88 6.67
N THR A 78 -13.03 -10.67 5.62
CA THR A 78 -11.80 -11.43 5.35
C THR A 78 -10.79 -11.23 6.46
N VAL A 79 -10.61 -10.00 6.93
CA VAL A 79 -9.69 -9.67 8.03
C VAL A 79 -10.13 -10.32 9.34
N GLU A 80 -11.42 -10.26 9.69
CA GLU A 80 -11.92 -10.86 10.93
C GLU A 80 -11.80 -12.41 10.93
N MET A 81 -11.88 -13.04 9.76
CA MET A 81 -11.71 -14.50 9.61
C MET A 81 -10.25 -14.95 9.55
N GLY A 82 -9.33 -14.07 9.15
CA GLY A 82 -7.91 -14.37 8.94
C GLY A 82 -7.00 -13.31 9.58
N GLN A 83 -7.16 -13.07 10.89
CA GLN A 83 -6.51 -11.95 11.61
C GLN A 83 -4.99 -12.01 11.55
N GLU A 84 -4.39 -13.21 11.65
CA GLU A 84 -2.94 -13.37 11.56
C GLU A 84 -2.42 -12.91 10.20
N ARG A 85 -3.01 -13.40 9.12
CA ARG A 85 -2.64 -13.01 7.76
C ARG A 85 -2.87 -11.52 7.49
N ALA A 86 -3.96 -10.97 8.02
CA ALA A 86 -4.21 -9.54 7.91
C ALA A 86 -3.15 -8.70 8.63
N THR A 87 -2.70 -9.15 9.81
CA THR A 87 -1.62 -8.50 10.55
C THR A 87 -0.29 -8.55 9.78
N GLU A 88 0.07 -9.70 9.23
CA GLU A 88 1.28 -9.84 8.40
C GLU A 88 1.28 -8.86 7.21
N VAL A 89 0.16 -8.80 6.48
CA VAL A 89 0.05 -7.97 5.27
C VAL A 89 -0.08 -6.49 5.63
N ASN A 90 -1.05 -6.13 6.48
CA ASN A 90 -1.41 -4.73 6.71
C ASN A 90 -0.45 -4.04 7.68
N VAL A 91 0.09 -4.76 8.69
CA VAL A 91 0.96 -4.17 9.70
C VAL A 91 2.43 -4.41 9.36
N ASP A 92 2.85 -5.69 9.23
CA ASP A 92 4.27 -5.99 9.05
C ASP A 92 4.76 -5.60 7.66
N GLY A 93 3.93 -5.82 6.63
CA GLY A 93 4.20 -5.33 5.27
C GLY A 93 4.34 -3.81 5.22
N ALA A 94 3.40 -3.08 5.83
CA ALA A 94 3.45 -1.62 5.88
C ALA A 94 4.66 -1.11 6.68
N ARG A 95 5.01 -1.75 7.80
CA ARG A 95 6.19 -1.44 8.60
C ARG A 95 7.48 -1.61 7.79
N GLN A 96 7.59 -2.70 7.03
CA GLN A 96 8.76 -2.94 6.17
C GLN A 96 8.86 -1.88 5.07
N VAL A 97 7.76 -1.54 4.39
CA VAL A 97 7.74 -0.46 3.39
C VAL A 97 8.17 0.87 4.00
N SER A 98 7.65 1.21 5.18
CA SER A 98 8.03 2.44 5.89
C SER A 98 9.53 2.48 6.21
N ARG A 99 10.10 1.35 6.70
CA ARG A 99 11.54 1.22 6.96
C ARG A 99 12.36 1.47 5.70
N LEU A 100 11.97 0.86 4.58
CA LEU A 100 12.67 1.02 3.30
C LEU A 100 12.54 2.46 2.76
N CYS A 101 11.38 3.09 2.90
CA CYS A 101 11.22 4.49 2.54
C CYS A 101 12.21 5.38 3.31
N THR A 102 12.38 5.14 4.61
CA THR A 102 13.36 5.88 5.43
C THR A 102 14.80 5.63 4.94
N GLN A 103 15.18 4.36 4.70
CA GLN A 103 16.52 3.98 4.25
C GLN A 103 16.87 4.56 2.86
N HIS A 104 15.89 4.63 1.96
CA HIS A 104 16.07 5.13 0.59
C HIS A 104 15.69 6.60 0.42
N HIS A 105 15.41 7.33 1.51
CA HIS A 105 14.98 8.73 1.50
C HIS A 105 13.76 8.98 0.59
N ALA A 106 12.86 7.99 0.50
CA ALA A 106 11.61 8.10 -0.24
C ALA A 106 10.48 8.63 0.64
N ARG A 107 9.59 9.44 0.07
CA ARG A 107 8.36 9.85 0.75
C ARG A 107 7.36 8.70 0.68
N LEU A 108 6.80 8.29 1.82
CA LEU A 108 5.69 7.34 1.88
C LEU A 108 4.35 8.09 1.87
N ILE A 109 3.42 7.62 1.03
CA ILE A 109 2.00 7.94 1.08
C ILE A 109 1.27 6.63 1.42
N TYR A 110 0.63 6.61 2.59
CA TYR A 110 -0.12 5.46 3.10
C TYR A 110 -1.58 5.85 3.30
N LEU A 111 -2.52 5.02 2.85
CA LEU A 111 -3.94 5.27 3.00
C LEU A 111 -4.45 4.66 4.30
N SER A 112 -5.14 5.47 5.09
CA SER A 112 -5.89 5.03 6.25
C SER A 112 -7.37 4.82 5.89
N SER A 113 -8.17 4.41 6.87
CA SER A 113 -9.60 4.18 6.74
C SER A 113 -10.33 4.77 7.94
N GLU A 114 -11.61 5.09 7.77
CA GLU A 114 -12.51 5.51 8.85
C GLU A 114 -12.67 4.44 9.95
N TYR A 115 -12.34 3.19 9.66
CA TYR A 115 -12.34 2.11 10.66
C TYR A 115 -11.32 2.29 11.79
N VAL A 116 -10.41 3.25 11.69
CA VAL A 116 -9.53 3.64 12.82
C VAL A 116 -10.33 4.24 13.98
N PHE A 117 -11.54 4.69 13.72
CA PHE A 117 -12.46 5.23 14.74
C PHE A 117 -13.51 4.19 15.15
N ARG A 118 -14.08 4.34 16.34
CA ARG A 118 -15.12 3.46 16.88
C ARG A 118 -16.41 3.47 16.05
N GLY A 119 -16.78 4.62 15.49
CA GLY A 119 -17.98 4.78 14.69
C GLY A 119 -19.26 5.02 15.51
N ASP A 120 -19.15 5.30 16.81
CA ASP A 120 -20.29 5.56 17.72
C ASP A 120 -20.77 7.02 17.71
N ARG A 121 -20.01 7.91 17.10
CA ARG A 121 -20.37 9.30 16.85
C ARG A 121 -20.03 9.68 15.40
N GLY A 122 -20.59 10.77 14.91
CA GLY A 122 -20.21 11.33 13.61
C GLY A 122 -19.14 12.43 13.72
N ASN A 123 -18.75 12.97 12.55
CA ASN A 123 -17.89 14.14 12.43
C ASN A 123 -16.52 13.99 13.14
N TYR A 124 -15.88 12.82 13.01
CA TYR A 124 -14.49 12.63 13.44
C TYR A 124 -13.57 13.59 12.71
N GLN A 125 -12.56 14.08 13.41
CA GLN A 125 -11.51 14.95 12.89
C GLN A 125 -10.19 14.20 12.77
N GLU A 126 -9.23 14.74 12.02
CA GLU A 126 -7.94 14.12 11.77
C GLU A 126 -7.08 13.94 13.05
N ASP A 127 -7.31 14.77 14.06
CA ASP A 127 -6.61 14.76 15.35
C ASP A 127 -7.38 14.04 16.46
N ASP A 128 -8.55 13.48 16.16
CA ASP A 128 -9.27 12.61 17.10
C ASP A 128 -8.43 11.33 17.34
N PRO A 129 -8.34 10.85 18.59
CA PRO A 129 -7.58 9.65 18.90
C PRO A 129 -8.21 8.42 18.24
N PRO A 130 -7.40 7.55 17.57
CA PRO A 130 -7.88 6.28 17.06
C PRO A 130 -8.42 5.40 18.20
N ASP A 131 -9.61 4.82 17.99
CA ASP A 131 -10.24 3.86 18.91
C ASP A 131 -10.99 2.78 18.13
N PRO A 132 -10.27 1.91 17.37
CA PRO A 132 -10.90 0.92 16.52
C PRO A 132 -11.53 -0.22 17.33
N ASN A 133 -12.74 -0.63 16.93
CA ASN A 133 -13.46 -1.74 17.51
C ASN A 133 -13.39 -3.04 16.66
N THR A 134 -12.82 -2.98 15.46
CA THR A 134 -12.60 -4.13 14.56
C THR A 134 -11.13 -4.49 14.48
N HIS A 135 -10.81 -5.73 14.08
CA HIS A 135 -9.43 -6.09 13.79
C HIS A 135 -8.89 -5.33 12.58
N TYR A 136 -9.72 -5.14 11.54
CA TYR A 136 -9.36 -4.32 10.38
C TYR A 136 -8.94 -2.90 10.78
N GLY A 137 -9.70 -2.25 11.64
CA GLY A 137 -9.35 -0.91 12.11
C GLY A 137 -8.06 -0.86 12.94
N ARG A 138 -7.67 -1.98 13.57
CA ARG A 138 -6.40 -2.11 14.32
C ARG A 138 -5.20 -2.39 13.42
N THR A 139 -5.40 -2.94 12.23
CA THR A 139 -4.35 -3.24 11.24
C THR A 139 -4.19 -2.14 10.22
#